data_0875e112ddda41e2fa72421fc46914f7
#
_entry.id   0875e112ddda41e2fa72421fc46914f7
#
_cell.length_a   1.000
_cell.length_b   1.000
_cell.length_c   1.000
_cell.angle_alpha   90.00
_cell.angle_beta   90.00
_cell.angle_gamma   90.00
#
_symmetry.space_group_name_H-M   'P 1'
#
loop_
_entity.id
_entity.type
_entity.pdbx_description
1 polymer ?
#
loop_
_entity_poly.entity_id
_entity_poly.type
_entity_poly.pdbx_seq_one_letter_code
_entity_poly.pdbx_strand_id
1 'polypeptide(L)'
;MATARRAARAVKAPRKDALRLDDIDRKILRALQQDARLTTAQLADRIGLSTTPCWNRLKRLETQGYIDGYVALLNQDKLGLPETVIIELTLDRHDEEMLERFGQLLTNLPEVIEAYLTTGDYDYVVKVAVESTAGYERFLREKLYRIPGIRHSRSSFALRCLKKLTSVQV
;
A
#
# COMPACT_ATOMS: atom_id res chain seq x y z
N MET A 1 9.74 9.28 -19.77
CA MET A 1 10.26 9.12 -18.41
C MET A 1 9.41 9.96 -17.45
N ALA A 2 8.39 9.36 -16.86
CA ALA A 2 7.53 10.01 -15.86
C ALA A 2 7.53 9.10 -14.62
N THR A 3 8.49 9.36 -13.72
CA THR A 3 8.69 8.64 -12.47
C THR A 3 7.58 9.04 -11.50
N ALA A 4 6.74 8.10 -11.13
CA ALA A 4 5.66 8.29 -10.16
C ALA A 4 6.26 8.57 -8.77
N ARG A 5 6.44 9.85 -8.45
CA ARG A 5 6.63 10.32 -7.08
C ARG A 5 5.27 10.22 -6.35
N ARG A 6 4.99 9.08 -5.75
CA ARG A 6 3.95 8.99 -4.72
C ARG A 6 4.60 9.31 -3.38
N ALA A 7 4.68 10.61 -3.06
CA ALA A 7 5.12 11.08 -1.76
C ALA A 7 4.26 10.42 -0.67
N ALA A 8 4.91 9.96 0.41
CA ALA A 8 4.24 9.51 1.61
C ALA A 8 3.27 10.61 2.10
N ARG A 9 1.97 10.34 1.98
CA ARG A 9 0.94 11.28 2.39
C ARG A 9 0.85 11.19 3.90
N ALA A 10 1.29 12.25 4.59
CA ALA A 10 1.11 12.40 6.02
C ALA A 10 -0.34 12.04 6.40
N VAL A 11 -0.50 11.13 7.37
CA VAL A 11 -1.80 10.70 7.88
C VAL A 11 -2.46 11.89 8.52
N LYS A 12 -3.28 12.60 7.75
CA LYS A 12 -4.10 13.70 8.25
C LYS A 12 -5.27 13.09 8.99
N ALA A 13 -5.41 13.42 10.27
CA ALA A 13 -6.54 13.01 11.10
C ALA A 13 -7.87 13.25 10.36
N PRO A 14 -8.84 12.32 10.41
CA PRO A 14 -10.10 12.45 9.70
C PRO A 14 -10.84 13.68 10.22
N ARG A 15 -11.16 14.62 9.31
CA ARG A 15 -12.06 15.73 9.62
C ARG A 15 -13.41 15.15 10.03
N LYS A 16 -14.00 15.66 11.13
CA LYS A 16 -15.31 15.25 11.71
C LYS A 16 -16.51 15.39 10.76
N ASP A 17 -16.34 15.99 9.59
CA ASP A 17 -17.31 16.07 8.51
C ASP A 17 -17.04 15.08 7.37
N ALA A 18 -16.67 13.85 7.70
CA ALA A 18 -16.71 12.76 6.73
C ALA A 18 -18.19 12.64 6.29
N LEU A 19 -18.51 13.19 5.12
CA LEU A 19 -19.79 13.01 4.46
C LEU A 19 -20.12 11.54 4.49
N ARG A 20 -21.20 11.16 5.18
CA ARG A 20 -21.59 9.76 5.33
C ARG A 20 -21.81 9.18 3.95
N LEU A 21 -21.06 8.12 3.62
CA LEU A 21 -21.33 7.31 2.45
C LEU A 21 -22.78 6.80 2.54
N ASP A 22 -23.59 7.10 1.54
CA ASP A 22 -24.90 6.48 1.42
C ASP A 22 -24.79 5.05 0.84
N ASP A 23 -25.89 4.33 0.80
CA ASP A 23 -25.91 2.94 0.31
C ASP A 23 -25.52 2.81 -1.17
N ILE A 24 -25.81 3.85 -1.96
CA ILE A 24 -25.43 3.89 -3.38
C ILE A 24 -23.93 4.10 -3.53
N ASP A 25 -23.34 4.99 -2.74
CA ASP A 25 -21.90 5.20 -2.71
C ASP A 25 -21.14 3.91 -2.34
N ARG A 26 -21.67 3.19 -1.33
CA ARG A 26 -21.13 1.87 -0.96
C ARG A 26 -21.24 0.84 -2.08
N LYS A 27 -22.36 0.84 -2.83
CA LYS A 27 -22.53 -0.03 -4.00
C LYS A 27 -21.51 0.31 -5.09
N ILE A 28 -21.25 1.59 -5.36
CA ILE A 28 -20.22 2.03 -6.30
C ILE A 28 -18.85 1.50 -5.86
N LEU A 29 -18.46 1.75 -4.62
CA LEU A 29 -17.16 1.33 -4.09
C LEU A 29 -16.99 -0.19 -4.14
N ARG A 30 -18.00 -0.97 -3.74
CA ARG A 30 -17.98 -2.44 -3.82
C ARG A 30 -17.84 -2.95 -5.25
N ALA A 31 -18.55 -2.35 -6.21
CA ALA A 31 -18.45 -2.71 -7.61
C ALA A 31 -17.04 -2.47 -8.16
N LEU A 32 -16.43 -1.32 -7.83
CA LEU A 32 -15.07 -0.99 -8.23
C LEU A 32 -13.99 -1.81 -7.52
N GLN A 33 -14.23 -2.24 -6.27
CA GLN A 33 -13.35 -3.18 -5.58
C GLN A 33 -13.30 -4.56 -6.27
N GLN A 34 -14.40 -4.97 -6.92
CA GLN A 34 -14.47 -6.22 -7.67
C GLN A 34 -13.89 -6.09 -9.07
N ASP A 35 -14.19 -4.99 -9.75
CA ASP A 35 -13.68 -4.69 -11.08
C ASP A 35 -13.50 -3.17 -11.29
N ALA A 36 -12.26 -2.73 -11.16
CA ALA A 36 -11.89 -1.33 -11.36
C ALA A 36 -11.86 -0.89 -12.84
N ARG A 37 -12.12 -1.81 -13.79
CA ARG A 37 -12.12 -1.53 -15.23
C ARG A 37 -13.50 -1.22 -15.77
N LEU A 38 -14.55 -1.25 -14.94
CA LEU A 38 -15.90 -0.90 -15.34
C LEU A 38 -15.94 0.51 -15.92
N THR A 39 -16.54 0.66 -17.09
CA THR A 39 -16.92 1.97 -17.62
C THR A 39 -18.03 2.56 -16.76
N THR A 40 -18.20 3.88 -16.77
CA THR A 40 -19.29 4.52 -16.02
C THR A 40 -20.68 3.99 -16.38
N ALA A 41 -20.90 3.64 -17.65
CA ALA A 41 -22.14 3.04 -18.10
C ALA A 41 -22.38 1.65 -17.48
N GLN A 42 -21.35 0.78 -17.51
CA GLN A 42 -21.41 -0.56 -16.88
C GLN A 42 -21.58 -0.48 -15.36
N LEU A 43 -20.90 0.49 -14.72
CA LEU A 43 -21.06 0.74 -13.29
C LEU A 43 -22.48 1.18 -12.96
N ALA A 44 -23.03 2.12 -13.73
CA ALA A 44 -24.38 2.64 -13.55
C ALA A 44 -25.43 1.53 -13.68
N ASP A 45 -25.32 0.70 -14.72
CA ASP A 45 -26.21 -0.48 -14.93
C ASP A 45 -26.12 -1.45 -13.74
N ARG A 46 -24.91 -1.77 -13.31
CA ARG A 46 -24.67 -2.71 -12.20
C ARG A 46 -25.28 -2.28 -10.87
N ILE A 47 -25.38 -0.97 -10.61
CA ILE A 47 -25.89 -0.42 -9.34
C ILE A 47 -27.34 0.09 -9.45
N GLY A 48 -27.95 0.01 -10.65
CA GLY A 48 -29.31 0.47 -10.91
C GLY A 48 -29.49 1.97 -10.97
N LEU A 49 -28.50 2.71 -11.57
CA LEU A 49 -28.57 4.14 -11.80
C LEU A 49 -28.48 4.49 -13.29
N SER A 50 -28.89 5.70 -13.64
CA SER A 50 -28.51 6.29 -14.92
C SER A 50 -27.06 6.79 -14.89
N THR A 51 -26.44 6.90 -16.07
CA THR A 51 -24.99 7.19 -16.22
C THR A 51 -24.55 8.51 -15.58
N THR A 52 -25.33 9.58 -15.76
CA THR A 52 -24.96 10.93 -15.26
C THR A 52 -24.90 11.00 -13.72
N PRO A 53 -25.93 10.57 -12.97
CA PRO A 53 -25.82 10.53 -11.50
C PRO A 53 -24.73 9.57 -11.00
N CYS A 54 -24.50 8.45 -11.68
CA CYS A 54 -23.42 7.55 -11.35
C CYS A 54 -22.04 8.25 -11.51
N TRP A 55 -21.81 8.92 -12.63
CA TRP A 55 -20.60 9.69 -12.88
C TRP A 55 -20.37 10.79 -11.83
N ASN A 56 -21.41 11.55 -11.49
CA ASN A 56 -21.31 12.62 -10.49
C ASN A 56 -20.90 12.08 -9.12
N ARG A 57 -21.47 10.92 -8.71
CA ARG A 57 -21.13 10.27 -7.45
C ARG A 57 -19.71 9.72 -7.48
N LEU A 58 -19.33 9.04 -8.54
CA LEU A 58 -17.97 8.53 -8.71
C LEU A 58 -16.94 9.66 -8.62
N LYS A 59 -17.17 10.76 -9.35
CA LYS A 59 -16.29 11.91 -9.33
C LYS A 59 -16.18 12.56 -7.95
N ARG A 60 -17.29 12.61 -7.20
CA ARG A 60 -17.30 13.06 -5.80
C ARG A 60 -16.46 12.13 -4.92
N LEU A 61 -16.62 10.81 -5.02
CA LEU A 61 -15.86 9.82 -4.23
C LEU A 61 -14.36 9.92 -4.50
N GLU A 62 -13.95 10.11 -5.75
CA GLU A 62 -12.56 10.37 -6.12
C GLU A 62 -12.05 11.69 -5.53
N THR A 63 -12.78 12.77 -5.72
CA THR A 63 -12.39 14.12 -5.27
C THR A 63 -12.29 14.22 -3.74
N GLN A 64 -13.18 13.50 -3.04
CA GLN A 64 -13.18 13.43 -1.57
C GLN A 64 -12.15 12.45 -1.01
N GLY A 65 -11.45 11.70 -1.85
CA GLY A 65 -10.39 10.77 -1.46
C GLY A 65 -10.90 9.47 -0.83
N TYR A 66 -12.12 9.04 -1.13
CA TYR A 66 -12.58 7.68 -0.83
C TYR A 66 -11.95 6.65 -1.76
N ILE A 67 -11.54 7.08 -2.94
CA ILE A 67 -10.78 6.30 -3.91
C ILE A 67 -9.41 6.97 -4.05
N ASP A 68 -8.36 6.30 -3.57
CA ASP A 68 -6.99 6.80 -3.68
C ASP A 68 -6.41 6.61 -5.08
N GLY A 69 -6.94 5.65 -5.84
CA GLY A 69 -6.50 5.37 -7.20
C GLY A 69 -6.92 3.98 -7.68
N TYR A 70 -6.61 3.73 -8.93
CA TYR A 70 -6.83 2.45 -9.60
C TYR A 70 -5.48 1.85 -9.96
N VAL A 71 -5.23 0.61 -9.58
CA VAL A 71 -3.93 -0.05 -9.78
C VAL A 71 -4.12 -1.44 -10.39
N ALA A 72 -3.18 -1.84 -11.23
CA ALA A 72 -3.09 -3.22 -11.67
C ALA A 72 -2.45 -4.10 -10.59
N LEU A 73 -3.07 -5.22 -10.29
CA LEU A 73 -2.49 -6.24 -9.43
C LEU A 73 -1.62 -7.16 -10.27
N LEU A 74 -0.32 -7.16 -9.97
CA LEU A 74 0.63 -7.98 -10.69
C LEU A 74 0.84 -9.32 -9.97
N ASN A 75 1.08 -10.36 -10.75
CA ASN A 75 1.45 -11.67 -10.23
C ASN A 75 2.95 -11.67 -9.93
N GLN A 76 3.28 -11.66 -8.64
CA GLN A 76 4.64 -11.58 -8.10
C GLN A 76 5.51 -12.77 -8.58
N ASP A 77 4.96 -13.99 -8.59
CA ASP A 77 5.68 -15.20 -9.02
C ASP A 77 6.07 -15.13 -10.50
N LYS A 78 5.12 -14.65 -11.35
CA LYS A 78 5.39 -14.48 -12.80
C LYS A 78 6.38 -13.36 -13.09
N LEU A 79 6.58 -12.45 -12.17
CA LEU A 79 7.61 -11.41 -12.25
C LEU A 79 8.97 -11.88 -11.72
N GLY A 80 9.09 -13.16 -11.31
CA GLY A 80 10.34 -13.71 -10.81
C GLY A 80 10.68 -13.30 -9.37
N LEU A 81 9.70 -12.86 -8.57
CA LEU A 81 9.87 -12.43 -7.18
C LEU A 81 8.99 -13.25 -6.22
N PRO A 82 9.11 -14.62 -6.23
CA PRO A 82 8.18 -15.47 -5.48
C PRO A 82 8.28 -15.32 -3.97
N GLU A 83 9.44 -14.93 -3.45
CA GLU A 83 9.68 -14.89 -2.02
C GLU A 83 9.19 -13.59 -1.39
N THR A 84 8.36 -13.71 -0.38
CA THR A 84 7.92 -12.60 0.46
C THR A 84 8.58 -12.71 1.83
N VAL A 85 9.26 -11.65 2.27
CA VAL A 85 9.90 -11.59 3.58
C VAL A 85 9.33 -10.42 4.38
N ILE A 86 9.02 -10.69 5.64
CA ILE A 86 8.65 -9.67 6.63
C ILE A 86 9.88 -9.38 7.47
N ILE A 87 10.25 -8.10 7.55
CA ILE A 87 11.41 -7.62 8.28
C ILE A 87 10.94 -6.69 9.38
N GLU A 88 11.33 -6.97 10.59
CA GLU A 88 11.11 -6.15 11.79
C GLU A 88 12.42 -5.44 12.10
N LEU A 89 12.40 -4.12 12.22
CA LEU A 89 13.59 -3.29 12.39
C LEU A 89 13.48 -2.45 13.66
N THR A 90 14.57 -2.39 14.42
CA THR A 90 14.74 -1.45 15.53
C THR A 90 15.90 -0.52 15.19
N LEU A 91 15.72 0.77 15.45
CA LEU A 91 16.72 1.79 15.21
C LEU A 91 17.55 2.09 16.47
N ASP A 92 18.76 2.61 16.27
CA ASP A 92 19.61 3.06 17.37
C ASP A 92 19.06 4.29 18.09
N ARG A 93 18.33 5.14 17.36
CA ARG A 93 17.76 6.40 17.85
C ARG A 93 16.33 6.53 17.38
N HIS A 94 15.49 7.14 18.23
CA HIS A 94 14.04 7.27 18.06
C HIS A 94 13.60 8.75 17.94
N ASP A 95 14.54 9.65 17.54
CA ASP A 95 14.16 11.02 17.25
C ASP A 95 13.38 11.11 15.92
N GLU A 96 12.48 12.09 15.83
CA GLU A 96 11.55 12.26 14.71
C GLU A 96 12.27 12.37 13.36
N GLU A 97 13.39 13.10 13.34
CA GLU A 97 14.19 13.29 12.12
C GLU A 97 14.79 11.97 11.60
N MET A 98 15.33 11.15 12.51
CA MET A 98 15.87 9.82 12.16
C MET A 98 14.77 8.90 11.65
N LEU A 99 13.61 8.85 12.34
CA LEU A 99 12.48 8.02 11.91
C LEU A 99 11.99 8.43 10.52
N GLU A 100 11.76 9.72 10.27
CA GLU A 100 11.28 10.17 8.98
C GLU A 100 12.29 9.90 7.85
N ARG A 101 13.57 10.21 8.07
CA ARG A 101 14.65 9.97 7.11
C ARG A 101 14.80 8.49 6.78
N PHE A 102 14.76 7.63 7.80
CA PHE A 102 14.85 6.18 7.61
C PHE A 102 13.66 5.65 6.79
N GLY A 103 12.45 6.09 7.12
CA GLY A 103 11.24 5.75 6.35
C GLY A 103 11.33 6.15 4.88
N GLN A 104 11.86 7.34 4.60
CA GLN A 104 12.08 7.80 3.21
C GLN A 104 13.09 6.92 2.46
N LEU A 105 14.18 6.51 3.12
CA LEU A 105 15.16 5.61 2.52
C LEU A 105 14.58 4.23 2.22
N LEU A 106 13.79 3.67 3.15
CA LEU A 106 13.09 2.40 2.94
C LEU A 106 12.14 2.44 1.74
N THR A 107 11.35 3.50 1.62
CA THR A 107 10.35 3.63 0.54
C THR A 107 10.96 3.81 -0.84
N ASN A 108 12.25 4.14 -0.92
CA ASN A 108 12.99 4.22 -2.19
C ASN A 108 13.56 2.88 -2.65
N LEU A 109 13.51 1.83 -1.84
CA LEU A 109 13.99 0.51 -2.21
C LEU A 109 12.94 -0.22 -3.05
N PRO A 110 13.25 -0.66 -4.28
CA PRO A 110 12.26 -1.28 -5.18
C PRO A 110 11.74 -2.63 -4.69
N GLU A 111 12.51 -3.33 -3.86
CA GLU A 111 12.11 -4.58 -3.24
C GLU A 111 11.06 -4.40 -2.14
N VAL A 112 10.96 -3.18 -1.58
CA VAL A 112 10.00 -2.87 -0.53
C VAL A 112 8.61 -2.69 -1.12
N ILE A 113 7.68 -3.56 -0.73
CA ILE A 113 6.27 -3.52 -1.13
C ILE A 113 5.46 -2.67 -0.16
N GLU A 114 5.70 -2.86 1.14
CA GLU A 114 5.01 -2.19 2.23
C GLU A 114 6.02 -1.84 3.34
N ALA A 115 5.87 -0.68 3.95
CA ALA A 115 6.64 -0.27 5.11
C ALA A 115 5.74 0.49 6.08
N TYR A 116 5.79 0.11 7.35
CA TYR A 116 5.00 0.68 8.43
C TYR A 116 5.92 1.13 9.56
N LEU A 117 5.75 2.36 10.02
CA LEU A 117 6.23 2.78 11.35
C LEU A 117 5.25 2.24 12.37
N THR A 118 5.73 1.53 13.37
CA THR A 118 4.89 0.80 14.33
C THR A 118 5.13 1.25 15.77
N THR A 119 4.20 0.93 16.64
CA THR A 119 4.37 1.02 18.08
C THR A 119 4.74 -0.36 18.63
N GLY A 120 5.55 -0.43 19.68
CA GLY A 120 5.95 -1.68 20.34
C GLY A 120 7.45 -1.93 20.25
N ASP A 121 7.85 -3.19 20.16
CA ASP A 121 9.26 -3.62 20.26
C ASP A 121 10.09 -3.28 19.02
N TYR A 122 9.43 -3.05 17.88
CA TYR A 122 10.06 -2.72 16.60
C TYR A 122 9.56 -1.38 16.09
N ASP A 123 10.48 -0.58 15.55
CA ASP A 123 10.14 0.73 14.98
C ASP A 123 9.49 0.60 13.60
N TYR A 124 9.96 -0.37 12.81
CA TYR A 124 9.44 -0.61 11.47
C TYR A 124 9.12 -2.07 11.22
N VAL A 125 8.02 -2.28 10.51
CA VAL A 125 7.69 -3.56 9.87
C VAL A 125 7.68 -3.34 8.36
N VAL A 126 8.50 -4.10 7.66
CA VAL A 126 8.72 -3.96 6.21
C VAL A 126 8.41 -5.27 5.53
N LYS A 127 7.70 -5.20 4.41
CA LYS A 127 7.44 -6.35 3.55
C LYS A 127 8.20 -6.17 2.26
N VAL A 128 9.01 -7.14 1.91
CA VAL A 128 9.80 -7.15 0.69
C VAL A 128 9.46 -8.34 -0.20
N ALA A 129 9.65 -8.16 -1.52
CA ALA A 129 9.59 -9.24 -2.50
C ALA A 129 10.96 -9.44 -3.12
N VAL A 130 11.41 -10.69 -3.17
CA VAL A 130 12.72 -11.06 -3.71
C VAL A 130 12.63 -12.34 -4.54
N GLU A 131 13.64 -12.57 -5.37
CA GLU A 131 13.71 -13.70 -6.29
C GLU A 131 13.99 -15.04 -5.59
N SER A 132 14.74 -15.00 -4.46
CA SER A 132 15.19 -16.17 -3.74
C SER A 132 15.81 -15.78 -2.38
N THR A 133 16.17 -16.78 -1.57
CA THR A 133 16.92 -16.55 -0.33
C THR A 133 18.28 -15.89 -0.59
N ALA A 134 18.97 -16.25 -1.69
CA ALA A 134 20.21 -15.59 -2.08
C ALA A 134 19.96 -14.13 -2.52
N GLY A 135 18.86 -13.86 -3.21
CA GLY A 135 18.42 -12.50 -3.54
C GLY A 135 18.12 -11.68 -2.28
N TYR A 136 17.54 -12.32 -1.28
CA TYR A 136 17.29 -11.68 0.02
C TYR A 136 18.60 -11.34 0.76
N GLU A 137 19.54 -12.25 0.81
CA GLU A 137 20.88 -11.99 1.42
C GLU A 137 21.57 -10.80 0.73
N ARG A 138 21.52 -10.75 -0.60
CA ARG A 138 22.06 -9.64 -1.38
C ARG A 138 21.36 -8.32 -1.06
N PHE A 139 20.03 -8.33 -0.97
CA PHE A 139 19.24 -7.16 -0.57
C PHE A 139 19.65 -6.64 0.82
N LEU A 140 19.79 -7.53 1.80
CA LEU A 140 20.25 -7.14 3.14
C LEU A 140 21.61 -6.46 3.09
N ARG A 141 22.61 -7.13 2.50
CA ARG A 141 24.00 -6.69 2.48
C ARG A 141 24.21 -5.40 1.66
N GLU A 142 23.59 -5.31 0.49
CA GLU A 142 23.88 -4.25 -0.47
C GLU A 142 22.96 -3.05 -0.35
N LYS A 143 21.77 -3.21 0.25
CA LYS A 143 20.77 -2.17 0.34
C LYS A 143 20.34 -1.87 1.75
N LEU A 144 19.69 -2.81 2.45
CA LEU A 144 19.09 -2.53 3.74
C LEU A 144 20.12 -2.11 4.80
N TYR A 145 21.19 -2.89 4.97
CA TYR A 145 22.21 -2.60 5.99
C TYR A 145 23.16 -1.47 5.62
N ARG A 146 23.02 -0.89 4.43
CA ARG A 146 23.70 0.36 4.09
C ARG A 146 22.94 1.60 4.56
N ILE A 147 21.68 1.42 4.96
CA ILE A 147 20.92 2.50 5.60
C ILE A 147 21.43 2.62 7.04
N PRO A 148 21.96 3.78 7.44
CA PRO A 148 22.49 3.96 8.79
C PRO A 148 21.35 3.99 9.82
N GLY A 149 21.65 3.54 11.05
CA GLY A 149 20.73 3.61 12.18
C GLY A 149 19.98 2.32 12.51
N ILE A 150 20.20 1.22 11.79
CA ILE A 150 19.62 -0.08 12.16
C ILE A 150 20.41 -0.66 13.33
N ARG A 151 19.75 -0.81 14.47
CA ARG A 151 20.27 -1.47 15.66
C ARG A 151 20.06 -2.98 15.61
N HIS A 152 18.86 -3.39 15.24
CA HIS A 152 18.46 -4.79 15.19
C HIS A 152 17.50 -5.05 14.03
N SER A 153 17.62 -6.21 13.41
CA SER A 153 16.68 -6.68 12.39
C SER A 153 16.31 -8.14 12.64
N ARG A 154 15.05 -8.46 12.43
CA ARG A 154 14.52 -9.81 12.44
C ARG A 154 13.77 -10.05 11.14
N SER A 155 14.00 -11.20 10.52
CA SER A 155 13.40 -11.54 9.23
C SER A 155 12.64 -12.86 9.31
N SER A 156 11.48 -12.88 8.67
CA SER A 156 10.63 -14.06 8.57
C SER A 156 10.18 -14.25 7.13
N PHE A 157 10.50 -15.39 6.53
CA PHE A 157 9.98 -15.77 5.23
C PHE A 157 8.53 -16.20 5.35
N ALA A 158 7.65 -15.62 4.52
CA ALA A 158 6.25 -15.99 4.47
C ALA A 158 6.09 -17.29 3.71
N LEU A 159 5.75 -18.38 4.41
CA LEU A 159 5.57 -19.69 3.80
C LEU A 159 4.40 -19.72 2.80
N ARG A 160 3.33 -18.95 3.08
CA ARG A 160 2.14 -18.87 2.24
C ARG A 160 1.34 -17.62 2.57
N CYS A 161 0.86 -16.93 1.54
CA CYS A 161 -0.13 -15.87 1.71
C CYS A 161 -1.53 -16.49 1.84
N LEU A 162 -2.16 -16.35 3.00
CA LEU A 162 -3.49 -16.89 3.27
C LEU A 162 -4.62 -15.97 2.78
N LYS A 163 -4.38 -14.66 2.78
CA LYS A 163 -5.33 -13.65 2.33
C LYS A 163 -4.58 -12.42 1.84
N LYS A 164 -4.90 -11.97 0.64
CA LYS A 164 -4.36 -10.74 0.06
C LYS A 164 -5.53 -9.86 -0.40
N LEU A 165 -5.79 -8.80 0.33
CA LEU A 165 -6.71 -7.75 -0.06
C LEU A 165 -5.94 -6.46 -0.26
N THR A 166 -6.32 -5.69 -1.28
CA THR A 166 -5.65 -4.42 -1.64
C THR A 166 -6.32 -3.21 -1.00
N SER A 167 -7.50 -3.41 -0.40
CA SER A 167 -8.24 -2.35 0.28
C SER A 167 -9.15 -2.93 1.36
N VAL A 168 -9.61 -2.07 2.27
CA VAL A 168 -10.65 -2.41 3.24
C VAL A 168 -11.97 -2.71 2.53
N GLN A 169 -12.77 -3.63 3.09
CA GLN A 169 -14.11 -3.90 2.57
C GLN A 169 -15.08 -2.80 3.01
N VAL A 170 -15.93 -2.36 2.11
CA VAL A 170 -16.93 -1.30 2.31
C VAL A 170 -18.32 -1.87 2.48
#